data_35584761d4c7a3361c9e7f66b538f041
#
_entry.id   35584761d4c7a3361c9e7f66b538f041
#
_cell.length_a   1.000
_cell.length_b   1.000
_cell.length_c   1.000
_cell.angle_alpha   90.00
_cell.angle_beta   90.00
_cell.angle_gamma   90.00
#
_symmetry.space_group_name_H-M   'P 1'
#
loop_
_entity.id
_entity.type
_entity.pdbx_description
1 polymer ?
#
loop_
_entity_poly.entity_id
_entity_poly.type
_entity_poly.pdbx_seq_one_letter_code
_entity_poly.pdbx_strand_id
1 'polypeptide(L)'
;MKLTRQDYILAGGQALLWITLWLIPPAIDFFIRFNPSSAFEVWKINTGFITPLAIVFTANFYVLVPYLLYRDRKMLFGLMNLLLITGANLWIFSPKADFPDEWRSGMYMVAFGAFFLHLLVVGCAVGFRYIVRWGDMQMRLKEERQKNAEAELAWLKNQLNPHFLFNTLNNISSLVQIDQDTAQESIGQLSDLLRYTLYESNHELVPVEGEIEFMNNYIELMRLRCNELATVEVDLQIPIKPDEDRSALVYFFDRERIQAWRE
;
A
#
# COMPACT_ATOMS: atom_id res chain seq x y z
N MET A 1 19.50 -0.39 6.16
CA MET A 1 18.06 -0.28 6.46
C MET A 1 17.87 0.98 7.30
N LYS A 2 17.24 2.03 6.76
CA LYS A 2 16.97 3.24 7.56
C LYS A 2 15.79 2.91 8.47
N LEU A 3 15.98 3.07 9.78
CA LEU A 3 14.93 2.91 10.78
C LEU A 3 13.85 3.98 10.55
N THR A 4 12.60 3.56 10.50
CA THR A 4 11.47 4.46 10.35
C THR A 4 11.06 5.03 11.72
N ARG A 5 10.28 6.11 11.73
CA ARG A 5 9.70 6.67 12.96
C ARG A 5 8.88 5.62 13.74
N GLN A 6 8.25 4.71 13.03
CA GLN A 6 7.47 3.61 13.63
C GLN A 6 8.39 2.61 14.36
N ASP A 7 9.57 2.29 13.80
CA ASP A 7 10.53 1.39 14.47
C ASP A 7 11.00 1.96 15.81
N TYR A 8 11.21 3.28 15.90
CA TYR A 8 11.56 3.94 17.16
C TYR A 8 10.42 3.92 18.18
N ILE A 9 9.17 4.12 17.76
CA ILE A 9 7.99 4.05 18.66
C ILE A 9 7.84 2.63 19.20
N LEU A 10 7.96 1.61 18.33
CA LEU A 10 7.90 0.20 18.72
C LEU A 10 9.02 -0.18 19.68
N ALA A 11 10.25 0.27 19.40
CA ALA A 11 11.39 0.02 20.28
C ALA A 11 11.22 0.69 21.64
N GLY A 12 10.73 1.93 21.67
CA GLY A 12 10.43 2.65 22.91
C GLY A 12 9.33 1.97 23.73
N GLY A 13 8.24 1.54 23.08
CA GLY A 13 7.15 0.79 23.73
C GLY A 13 7.64 -0.55 24.33
N GLN A 14 8.48 -1.29 23.59
CA GLN A 14 9.08 -2.53 24.10
C GLN A 14 10.03 -2.28 25.27
N ALA A 15 10.89 -1.28 25.17
CA ALA A 15 11.79 -0.92 26.27
C ALA A 15 11.01 -0.56 27.53
N LEU A 16 9.94 0.25 27.40
CA LEU A 16 9.07 0.61 28.49
C LEU A 16 8.39 -0.60 29.12
N LEU A 17 7.88 -1.54 28.31
CA LEU A 17 7.26 -2.78 28.78
C LEU A 17 8.27 -3.62 29.58
N TRP A 18 9.49 -3.84 29.08
CA TRP A 18 10.48 -4.65 29.76
C TRP A 18 10.97 -3.97 31.05
N ILE A 19 11.17 -2.65 31.07
CA ILE A 19 11.53 -1.88 32.26
C ILE A 19 10.43 -2.00 33.30
N THR A 20 9.16 -1.89 32.88
CA THR A 20 8.01 -2.00 33.78
C THR A 20 7.95 -3.39 34.43
N LEU A 21 8.07 -4.46 33.65
CA LEU A 21 8.10 -5.83 34.15
C LEU A 21 9.29 -6.09 35.10
N TRP A 22 10.38 -5.40 34.88
CA TRP A 22 11.60 -5.54 35.67
C TRP A 22 11.51 -4.82 37.01
N LEU A 23 10.86 -3.65 37.06
CA LEU A 23 10.81 -2.78 38.22
C LEU A 23 9.56 -3.00 39.12
N ILE A 24 8.42 -3.42 38.54
CA ILE A 24 7.16 -3.55 39.31
C ILE A 24 7.28 -4.55 40.49
N PRO A 25 7.77 -5.79 40.31
CA PRO A 25 7.79 -6.78 41.42
C PRO A 25 8.61 -6.29 42.63
N PRO A 26 9.86 -5.79 42.47
CA PRO A 26 10.60 -5.29 43.62
C PRO A 26 9.98 -4.01 44.24
N ALA A 27 9.35 -3.16 43.44
CA ALA A 27 8.64 -2.00 43.95
C ALA A 27 7.43 -2.41 44.81
N ILE A 28 6.63 -3.38 44.36
CA ILE A 28 5.52 -3.93 45.12
C ILE A 28 6.01 -4.54 46.45
N ASP A 29 7.07 -5.31 46.44
CA ASP A 29 7.64 -5.92 47.65
C ASP A 29 8.12 -4.84 48.63
N PHE A 30 8.78 -3.80 48.14
CA PHE A 30 9.19 -2.66 48.95
C PHE A 30 8.01 -1.95 49.60
N PHE A 31 6.93 -1.69 48.87
CA PHE A 31 5.74 -1.01 49.41
C PHE A 31 4.97 -1.86 50.39
N ILE A 32 4.98 -3.20 50.26
CA ILE A 32 4.27 -4.09 51.18
C ILE A 32 5.08 -4.32 52.46
N ARG A 33 6.41 -4.55 52.33
CA ARG A 33 7.26 -4.96 53.47
C ARG A 33 8.04 -3.80 54.09
N PHE A 34 8.11 -2.64 53.42
CA PHE A 34 8.94 -1.52 53.78
C PHE A 34 10.40 -1.90 54.07
N ASN A 35 10.91 -2.95 53.39
CA ASN A 35 12.24 -3.49 53.62
C ASN A 35 13.07 -3.45 52.32
N PRO A 36 14.11 -2.59 52.23
CA PRO A 36 14.94 -2.49 51.03
C PRO A 36 15.69 -3.79 50.71
N SER A 37 16.09 -4.57 51.72
CA SER A 37 16.83 -5.82 51.52
C SER A 37 15.97 -6.89 50.84
N SER A 38 14.67 -7.01 51.23
CA SER A 38 13.76 -7.94 50.57
C SER A 38 13.44 -7.51 49.12
N ALA A 39 13.23 -6.23 48.89
CA ALA A 39 13.03 -5.69 47.54
C ALA A 39 14.25 -5.97 46.63
N PHE A 40 15.46 -5.88 47.17
CA PHE A 40 16.68 -6.20 46.42
C PHE A 40 16.79 -7.68 46.06
N GLU A 41 16.41 -8.60 46.97
CA GLU A 41 16.36 -10.02 46.66
C GLU A 41 15.31 -10.34 45.58
N VAL A 42 14.11 -9.75 45.68
CA VAL A 42 13.08 -9.87 44.64
C VAL A 42 13.58 -9.33 43.30
N TRP A 43 14.30 -8.22 43.31
CA TRP A 43 14.89 -7.65 42.10
C TRP A 43 15.93 -8.60 41.46
N LYS A 44 16.81 -9.23 42.24
CA LYS A 44 17.79 -10.21 41.74
C LYS A 44 17.11 -11.38 41.05
N ILE A 45 16.11 -11.99 41.73
CA ILE A 45 15.38 -13.14 41.21
C ILE A 45 14.66 -12.75 39.93
N ASN A 46 13.94 -11.62 39.96
CA ASN A 46 13.20 -11.09 38.80
C ASN A 46 14.11 -10.83 37.59
N THR A 47 15.29 -10.27 37.83
CA THR A 47 16.31 -10.03 36.80
C THR A 47 16.73 -11.34 36.13
N GLY A 48 16.91 -12.41 36.91
CA GLY A 48 17.27 -13.73 36.40
C GLY A 48 16.25 -14.30 35.40
N PHE A 49 14.95 -14.01 35.60
CA PHE A 49 13.88 -14.50 34.73
C PHE A 49 13.53 -13.56 33.58
N ILE A 50 13.42 -12.25 33.84
CA ILE A 50 12.96 -11.27 32.84
C ILE A 50 14.03 -11.00 31.78
N THR A 51 15.31 -10.96 32.15
CA THR A 51 16.39 -10.66 31.19
C THR A 51 16.46 -11.67 30.04
N PRO A 52 16.46 -12.99 30.26
CA PRO A 52 16.43 -13.99 29.18
C PRO A 52 15.20 -13.87 28.28
N LEU A 53 14.02 -13.62 28.88
CA LEU A 53 12.78 -13.43 28.14
C LEU A 53 12.85 -12.19 27.21
N ALA A 54 13.38 -11.10 27.74
CA ALA A 54 13.58 -9.86 26.95
C ALA A 54 14.56 -10.07 25.80
N ILE A 55 15.66 -10.80 26.05
CA ILE A 55 16.66 -11.14 25.02
C ILE A 55 16.03 -12.02 23.94
N VAL A 56 15.31 -13.08 24.31
CA VAL A 56 14.64 -14.00 23.38
C VAL A 56 13.63 -13.26 22.52
N PHE A 57 12.80 -12.42 23.15
CA PHE A 57 11.83 -11.60 22.41
C PHE A 57 12.50 -10.65 21.43
N THR A 58 13.44 -9.86 21.91
CA THR A 58 14.12 -8.81 21.13
C THR A 58 14.92 -9.40 19.97
N ALA A 59 15.64 -10.50 20.22
CA ALA A 59 16.39 -11.21 19.19
C ALA A 59 15.44 -11.77 18.08
N ASN A 60 14.31 -12.35 18.47
CA ASN A 60 13.32 -12.81 17.51
C ASN A 60 12.70 -11.64 16.75
N PHE A 61 12.25 -10.62 17.44
CA PHE A 61 11.54 -9.51 16.83
C PHE A 61 12.39 -8.72 15.82
N TYR A 62 13.64 -8.39 16.16
CA TYR A 62 14.49 -7.55 15.32
C TYR A 62 15.43 -8.32 14.39
N VAL A 63 15.78 -9.56 14.71
CA VAL A 63 16.81 -10.30 13.98
C VAL A 63 16.26 -11.58 13.37
N LEU A 64 15.82 -12.54 14.16
CA LEU A 64 15.53 -13.89 13.66
C LEU A 64 14.32 -13.90 12.70
N VAL A 65 13.23 -13.23 13.03
CA VAL A 65 12.04 -13.17 12.16
C VAL A 65 12.34 -12.42 10.86
N PRO A 66 12.91 -11.19 10.86
CA PRO A 66 13.15 -10.46 9.60
C PRO A 66 14.21 -11.12 8.70
N TYR A 67 15.28 -11.66 9.28
CA TYR A 67 16.43 -12.14 8.50
C TYR A 67 16.38 -13.61 8.16
N LEU A 68 15.68 -14.43 8.95
CA LEU A 68 15.59 -15.87 8.72
C LEU A 68 14.20 -16.30 8.28
N LEU A 69 13.15 -15.98 9.05
CA LEU A 69 11.81 -16.46 8.78
C LEU A 69 11.23 -15.83 7.49
N TYR A 70 11.40 -14.52 7.29
CA TYR A 70 10.92 -13.85 6.08
C TYR A 70 11.74 -14.15 4.82
N ARG A 71 12.93 -14.73 4.97
CA ARG A 71 13.77 -15.19 3.86
C ARG A 71 13.62 -16.70 3.59
N ASP A 72 12.56 -17.29 4.12
CA ASP A 72 12.24 -18.73 3.99
C ASP A 72 13.31 -19.69 4.55
N ARG A 73 14.19 -19.20 5.44
CA ARG A 73 15.22 -20.02 6.11
C ARG A 73 14.69 -20.63 7.40
N LYS A 74 13.56 -21.38 7.30
CA LYS A 74 12.80 -21.91 8.45
C LYS A 74 13.62 -22.84 9.34
N MET A 75 14.44 -23.73 8.75
CA MET A 75 15.31 -24.64 9.49
C MET A 75 16.34 -23.87 10.35
N LEU A 76 16.98 -22.84 9.76
CA LEU A 76 17.95 -22.02 10.48
C LEU A 76 17.27 -21.21 11.59
N PHE A 77 16.06 -20.71 11.34
CA PHE A 77 15.25 -20.02 12.35
C PHE A 77 14.96 -20.95 13.55
N GLY A 78 14.55 -22.20 13.29
CA GLY A 78 14.32 -23.21 14.34
C GLY A 78 15.58 -23.51 15.16
N LEU A 79 16.72 -23.77 14.47
CA LEU A 79 18.00 -24.03 15.12
C LEU A 79 18.48 -22.87 16.00
N MET A 80 18.40 -21.64 15.50
CA MET A 80 18.81 -20.44 16.25
C MET A 80 17.92 -20.21 17.48
N ASN A 81 16.60 -20.45 17.36
CA ASN A 81 15.70 -20.39 18.51
C ASN A 81 15.98 -21.50 19.53
N LEU A 82 16.28 -22.72 19.09
CA LEU A 82 16.65 -23.80 19.99
C LEU A 82 17.91 -23.45 20.81
N LEU A 83 18.95 -22.93 20.15
CA LEU A 83 20.17 -22.45 20.81
C LEU A 83 19.89 -21.29 21.78
N LEU A 84 19.06 -20.33 21.35
CA LEU A 84 18.72 -19.16 22.17
C LEU A 84 17.93 -19.57 23.42
N ILE A 85 16.93 -20.43 23.29
CA ILE A 85 16.12 -20.92 24.40
C ILE A 85 16.97 -21.78 25.35
N THR A 86 17.83 -22.66 24.81
CA THR A 86 18.74 -23.47 25.63
C THR A 86 19.69 -22.57 26.43
N GLY A 87 20.29 -21.54 25.79
CA GLY A 87 21.14 -20.58 26.46
C GLY A 87 20.41 -19.78 27.54
N ALA A 88 19.16 -19.36 27.27
CA ALA A 88 18.31 -18.67 28.23
C ALA A 88 17.97 -19.57 29.45
N ASN A 89 17.68 -20.84 29.24
CA ASN A 89 17.44 -21.77 30.32
C ASN A 89 18.73 -22.05 31.14
N LEU A 90 19.87 -22.23 30.47
CA LEU A 90 21.17 -22.38 31.17
C LEU A 90 21.52 -21.15 32.00
N TRP A 91 21.13 -19.93 31.54
CA TRP A 91 21.30 -18.69 32.31
C TRP A 91 20.46 -18.73 33.60
N ILE A 92 19.19 -19.16 33.54
CA ILE A 92 18.30 -19.27 34.71
C ILE A 92 18.84 -20.27 35.72
N PHE A 93 19.38 -21.41 35.24
CA PHE A 93 19.93 -22.49 36.09
C PHE A 93 21.45 -22.34 36.33
N SER A 94 22.05 -21.19 36.04
CA SER A 94 23.45 -20.94 36.32
C SER A 94 23.73 -21.12 37.82
N PRO A 95 24.90 -21.68 38.22
CA PRO A 95 25.31 -21.85 39.62
C PRO A 95 25.36 -20.55 40.43
N LYS A 96 25.31 -19.39 39.75
CA LYS A 96 25.18 -18.05 40.35
C LYS A 96 23.74 -17.68 40.73
N ALA A 97 22.75 -18.42 40.29
CA ALA A 97 21.40 -18.26 40.78
C ALA A 97 21.32 -18.96 42.16
N ASP A 98 21.32 -18.15 43.21
CA ASP A 98 21.14 -18.63 44.60
C ASP A 98 19.70 -19.13 44.79
N PHE A 99 19.43 -20.32 44.26
CA PHE A 99 18.16 -21.00 44.51
C PHE A 99 18.21 -21.64 45.90
N PRO A 100 17.16 -21.48 46.73
CA PRO A 100 17.01 -22.20 47.99
C PRO A 100 17.09 -23.69 47.73
N ASP A 101 17.78 -24.44 48.64
CA ASP A 101 17.94 -25.88 48.51
C ASP A 101 16.64 -26.66 48.39
N GLU A 102 15.56 -26.12 48.97
CA GLU A 102 14.19 -26.65 48.89
C GLU A 102 13.64 -26.67 47.45
N TRP A 103 14.15 -25.80 46.56
CA TRP A 103 13.69 -25.70 45.18
C TRP A 103 14.42 -26.63 44.21
N ARG A 104 15.52 -27.26 44.62
CA ARG A 104 16.30 -28.18 43.79
C ARG A 104 15.51 -29.41 43.35
N SER A 105 14.59 -29.90 44.18
CA SER A 105 13.71 -31.01 43.82
C SER A 105 12.69 -30.66 42.74
N GLY A 106 12.28 -29.38 42.67
CA GLY A 106 11.37 -28.84 41.66
C GLY A 106 12.04 -28.27 40.40
N MET A 107 13.38 -28.26 40.32
CA MET A 107 14.11 -27.60 39.25
C MET A 107 13.73 -28.06 37.83
N TYR A 108 13.45 -29.37 37.66
CA TYR A 108 12.98 -29.89 36.37
C TYR A 108 11.63 -29.29 35.96
N MET A 109 10.75 -29.10 36.90
CA MET A 109 9.41 -28.50 36.67
C MET A 109 9.53 -27.01 36.29
N VAL A 110 10.44 -26.30 36.95
CA VAL A 110 10.75 -24.89 36.66
C VAL A 110 11.43 -24.79 35.28
N ALA A 111 12.37 -25.68 34.94
CA ALA A 111 13.03 -25.72 33.63
C ALA A 111 12.02 -25.98 32.51
N PHE A 112 11.12 -26.92 32.72
CA PHE A 112 10.06 -27.23 31.77
C PHE A 112 9.11 -26.03 31.58
N GLY A 113 8.65 -25.41 32.67
CA GLY A 113 7.83 -24.22 32.61
C GLY A 113 8.53 -23.05 31.91
N ALA A 114 9.81 -22.79 32.21
CA ALA A 114 10.60 -21.76 31.57
C ALA A 114 10.78 -22.03 30.06
N PHE A 115 10.97 -23.28 29.66
CA PHE A 115 11.05 -23.63 28.23
C PHE A 115 9.76 -23.26 27.48
N PHE A 116 8.59 -23.66 28.03
CA PHE A 116 7.30 -23.30 27.40
C PHE A 116 7.04 -21.80 27.40
N LEU A 117 7.46 -21.11 28.45
CA LEU A 117 7.34 -19.63 28.50
C LEU A 117 8.19 -18.98 27.39
N HIS A 118 9.42 -19.45 27.16
CA HIS A 118 10.24 -18.95 26.06
C HIS A 118 9.62 -19.25 24.68
N LEU A 119 9.03 -20.45 24.48
CA LEU A 119 8.30 -20.75 23.24
C LEU A 119 7.13 -19.80 23.03
N LEU A 120 6.37 -19.51 24.07
CA LEU A 120 5.27 -18.54 24.02
C LEU A 120 5.78 -17.15 23.65
N VAL A 121 6.89 -16.70 24.24
CA VAL A 121 7.53 -15.43 23.94
C VAL A 121 8.00 -15.36 22.49
N VAL A 122 8.57 -16.44 21.94
CA VAL A 122 8.91 -16.55 20.51
C VAL A 122 7.66 -16.42 19.66
N GLY A 123 6.59 -17.15 20.00
CA GLY A 123 5.30 -17.06 19.30
C GLY A 123 4.73 -15.63 19.31
N CYS A 124 4.78 -14.96 20.46
CA CYS A 124 4.37 -13.55 20.58
C CYS A 124 5.23 -12.63 19.71
N ALA A 125 6.55 -12.79 19.71
CA ALA A 125 7.45 -11.97 18.89
C ALA A 125 7.18 -12.18 17.39
N VAL A 126 6.98 -13.42 16.96
CA VAL A 126 6.61 -13.74 15.57
C VAL A 126 5.26 -13.13 15.22
N GLY A 127 4.23 -13.39 16.01
CA GLY A 127 2.86 -12.89 15.76
C GLY A 127 2.83 -11.36 15.70
N PHE A 128 3.47 -10.69 16.66
CA PHE A 128 3.51 -9.23 16.67
C PHE A 128 4.25 -8.65 15.45
N ARG A 129 5.36 -9.28 15.04
CA ARG A 129 6.09 -8.88 13.83
C ARG A 129 5.28 -9.08 12.56
N TYR A 130 4.48 -10.15 12.49
CA TYR A 130 3.55 -10.36 11.38
C TYR A 130 2.45 -9.30 11.33
N ILE A 131 1.86 -8.93 12.47
CA ILE A 131 0.84 -7.86 12.55
C ILE A 131 1.41 -6.53 12.05
N VAL A 132 2.60 -6.14 12.51
CA VAL A 132 3.27 -4.91 12.07
C VAL A 132 3.48 -4.93 10.54
N ARG A 133 4.05 -6.04 10.02
CA ARG A 133 4.29 -6.18 8.58
C ARG A 133 3.00 -6.15 7.77
N TRP A 134 1.96 -6.79 8.26
CA TRP A 134 0.65 -6.78 7.60
C TRP A 134 0.06 -5.38 7.54
N GLY A 135 0.15 -4.61 8.61
CA GLY A 135 -0.22 -3.20 8.64
C GLY A 135 0.51 -2.37 7.60
N ASP A 136 1.84 -2.48 7.53
CA ASP A 136 2.66 -1.79 6.53
C ASP A 136 2.25 -2.16 5.09
N MET A 137 1.95 -3.44 4.85
CA MET A 137 1.54 -3.94 3.55
C MET A 137 0.17 -3.38 3.14
N GLN A 138 -0.79 -3.31 4.08
CA GLN A 138 -2.10 -2.71 3.84
C GLN A 138 -2.00 -1.21 3.51
N MET A 139 -1.12 -0.48 4.21
CA MET A 139 -0.87 0.93 3.92
C MET A 139 -0.33 1.13 2.51
N ARG A 140 0.68 0.35 2.10
CA ARG A 140 1.25 0.42 0.74
C ARG A 140 0.21 0.10 -0.34
N LEU A 141 -0.59 -0.96 -0.15
CA LEU A 141 -1.67 -1.31 -1.08
C LEU A 141 -2.71 -0.19 -1.21
N LYS A 142 -3.02 0.49 -0.11
CA LYS A 142 -3.92 1.65 -0.12
C LYS A 142 -3.33 2.82 -0.91
N GLU A 143 -2.04 3.12 -0.70
CA GLU A 143 -1.34 4.17 -1.45
C GLU A 143 -1.25 3.87 -2.94
N GLU A 144 -0.98 2.62 -3.32
CA GLU A 144 -0.97 2.20 -4.73
C GLU A 144 -2.36 2.34 -5.38
N ARG A 145 -3.42 1.90 -4.69
CA ARG A 145 -4.79 2.06 -5.21
C ARG A 145 -5.17 3.54 -5.39
N GLN A 146 -4.78 4.39 -4.45
CA GLN A 146 -5.03 5.82 -4.55
C GLN A 146 -4.29 6.42 -5.76
N LYS A 147 -3.00 6.11 -5.93
CA LYS A 147 -2.21 6.58 -7.09
C LYS A 147 -2.79 6.10 -8.41
N ASN A 148 -3.24 4.84 -8.47
CA ASN A 148 -3.87 4.31 -9.68
C ASN A 148 -5.19 5.04 -10.00
N ALA A 149 -6.04 5.30 -8.99
CA ALA A 149 -7.27 6.07 -9.18
C ALA A 149 -6.99 7.52 -9.59
N GLU A 150 -5.97 8.15 -9.02
CA GLU A 150 -5.54 9.51 -9.42
C GLU A 150 -5.02 9.53 -10.87
N ALA A 151 -4.23 8.51 -11.25
CA ALA A 151 -3.73 8.38 -12.63
C ALA A 151 -4.87 8.13 -13.62
N GLU A 152 -5.84 7.29 -13.27
CA GLU A 152 -7.03 7.03 -14.08
C GLU A 152 -7.88 8.28 -14.26
N LEU A 153 -8.11 9.05 -13.19
CA LEU A 153 -8.79 10.34 -13.26
C LEU A 153 -8.04 11.37 -14.12
N ALA A 154 -6.71 11.40 -14.00
CA ALA A 154 -5.89 12.29 -14.83
C ALA A 154 -5.94 11.88 -16.30
N TRP A 155 -5.91 10.57 -16.58
CA TRP A 155 -6.05 10.04 -17.93
C TRP A 155 -7.43 10.37 -18.54
N LEU A 156 -8.52 10.14 -17.79
CA LEU A 156 -9.87 10.51 -18.20
C LEU A 156 -10.02 12.02 -18.49
N LYS A 157 -9.45 12.87 -17.63
CA LYS A 157 -9.42 14.33 -17.85
C LYS A 157 -8.65 14.72 -19.11
N ASN A 158 -7.57 14.01 -19.43
CA ASN A 158 -6.76 14.29 -20.62
C ASN A 158 -7.42 13.79 -21.92
N GLN A 159 -8.32 12.81 -21.86
CA GLN A 159 -9.11 12.39 -23.03
C GLN A 159 -10.04 13.50 -23.55
N LEU A 160 -10.54 14.32 -22.62
CA LEU A 160 -11.27 15.54 -22.97
C LEU A 160 -10.23 16.65 -23.17
N ASN A 161 -9.82 16.95 -24.40
CA ASN A 161 -8.92 18.08 -24.64
C ASN A 161 -9.58 19.39 -24.10
N PRO A 162 -9.18 19.90 -22.91
CA PRO A 162 -9.88 21.01 -22.27
C PRO A 162 -9.83 22.29 -23.13
N HIS A 163 -8.72 22.47 -23.83
CA HIS A 163 -8.53 23.61 -24.72
C HIS A 163 -9.49 23.57 -25.93
N PHE A 164 -9.72 22.37 -26.49
CA PHE A 164 -10.73 22.19 -27.53
C PHE A 164 -12.13 22.54 -27.02
N LEU A 165 -12.49 22.01 -25.85
CA LEU A 165 -13.82 22.27 -25.25
C LEU A 165 -14.05 23.74 -24.98
N PHE A 166 -13.11 24.43 -24.33
CA PHE A 166 -13.26 25.87 -24.06
C PHE A 166 -13.37 26.69 -25.31
N ASN A 167 -12.57 26.38 -26.34
CA ASN A 167 -12.62 27.11 -27.60
C ASN A 167 -13.94 26.85 -28.34
N THR A 168 -14.42 25.63 -28.37
CA THR A 168 -15.71 25.29 -29.00
C THR A 168 -16.87 25.97 -28.30
N LEU A 169 -16.90 25.93 -26.95
CA LEU A 169 -17.93 26.63 -26.18
C LEU A 169 -17.91 28.13 -26.40
N ASN A 170 -16.72 28.76 -26.49
CA ASN A 170 -16.61 30.18 -26.79
C ASN A 170 -17.15 30.52 -28.21
N ASN A 171 -16.86 29.67 -29.20
CA ASN A 171 -17.39 29.87 -30.56
C ASN A 171 -18.91 29.70 -30.58
N ILE A 172 -19.46 28.68 -29.95
CA ILE A 172 -20.90 28.47 -29.82
C ILE A 172 -21.55 29.68 -29.12
N SER A 173 -20.95 30.21 -28.05
CA SER A 173 -21.46 31.37 -27.33
C SER A 173 -21.52 32.60 -28.23
N SER A 174 -20.57 32.76 -29.13
CA SER A 174 -20.58 33.86 -30.12
C SER A 174 -21.68 33.66 -31.17
N LEU A 175 -21.93 32.42 -31.58
CA LEU A 175 -22.99 32.08 -32.55
C LEU A 175 -24.39 32.30 -31.99
N VAL A 176 -24.62 32.16 -30.69
CA VAL A 176 -25.96 32.35 -30.06
C VAL A 176 -26.59 33.70 -30.40
N GLN A 177 -25.77 34.75 -30.64
CA GLN A 177 -26.24 36.10 -30.98
C GLN A 177 -26.38 36.34 -32.50
N ILE A 178 -25.74 35.50 -33.33
CA ILE A 178 -25.62 35.70 -34.77
C ILE A 178 -26.52 34.70 -35.50
N ASP A 179 -26.47 33.42 -35.11
CA ASP A 179 -27.21 32.30 -35.72
C ASP A 179 -27.56 31.26 -34.65
N GLN A 180 -28.77 31.38 -34.12
CA GLN A 180 -29.26 30.49 -33.04
C GLN A 180 -29.41 29.05 -33.49
N ASP A 181 -29.79 28.80 -34.75
CA ASP A 181 -29.99 27.44 -35.24
C ASP A 181 -28.67 26.70 -35.34
N THR A 182 -27.63 27.31 -35.90
CA THR A 182 -26.27 26.75 -35.94
C THR A 182 -25.68 26.61 -34.55
N ALA A 183 -25.97 27.54 -33.63
CA ALA A 183 -25.51 27.41 -32.24
C ALA A 183 -26.15 26.15 -31.55
N GLN A 184 -27.44 25.93 -31.74
CA GLN A 184 -28.15 24.78 -31.16
C GLN A 184 -27.67 23.45 -31.73
N GLU A 185 -27.45 23.38 -33.04
CA GLU A 185 -26.89 22.20 -33.71
C GLU A 185 -25.49 21.86 -33.17
N SER A 186 -24.62 22.88 -33.03
CA SER A 186 -23.27 22.74 -32.51
C SER A 186 -23.24 22.27 -31.05
N ILE A 187 -24.20 22.66 -30.21
CA ILE A 187 -24.37 22.14 -28.86
C ILE A 187 -24.71 20.63 -28.91
N GLY A 188 -25.59 20.21 -29.81
CA GLY A 188 -25.94 18.83 -30.04
C GLY A 188 -24.71 17.99 -30.40
N GLN A 189 -23.98 18.43 -31.44
CA GLN A 189 -22.73 17.77 -31.88
C GLN A 189 -21.68 17.68 -30.79
N LEU A 190 -21.51 18.73 -29.99
CA LEU A 190 -20.58 18.71 -28.85
C LEU A 190 -21.02 17.72 -27.77
N SER A 191 -22.33 17.62 -27.51
CA SER A 191 -22.90 16.67 -26.55
C SER A 191 -22.68 15.24 -27.00
N ASP A 192 -22.88 14.93 -28.29
CA ASP A 192 -22.67 13.60 -28.84
C ASP A 192 -21.20 13.23 -28.85
N LEU A 193 -20.31 14.15 -29.18
CA LEU A 193 -18.87 13.96 -29.11
C LEU A 193 -18.40 13.66 -27.69
N LEU A 194 -18.89 14.39 -26.68
CA LEU A 194 -18.57 14.15 -25.28
C LEU A 194 -19.11 12.81 -24.80
N ARG A 195 -20.35 12.44 -25.15
CA ARG A 195 -20.93 11.16 -24.81
C ARG A 195 -20.12 10.01 -25.38
N TYR A 196 -19.77 10.07 -26.67
CA TYR A 196 -18.93 9.06 -27.31
C TYR A 196 -17.57 8.93 -26.61
N THR A 197 -16.89 10.05 -26.37
CA THR A 197 -15.55 10.08 -25.73
C THR A 197 -15.58 9.50 -24.30
N LEU A 198 -16.65 9.75 -23.53
CA LEU A 198 -16.72 9.34 -22.13
C LEU A 198 -17.21 7.90 -21.93
N TYR A 199 -18.09 7.41 -22.81
CA TYR A 199 -18.79 6.15 -22.57
C TYR A 199 -18.51 5.09 -23.63
N GLU A 200 -18.37 5.44 -24.89
CA GLU A 200 -18.31 4.47 -25.99
C GLU A 200 -16.87 4.17 -26.39
N SER A 201 -15.98 5.16 -26.43
CA SER A 201 -14.57 5.00 -26.82
C SER A 201 -13.72 4.19 -25.84
N ASN A 202 -14.25 3.81 -24.68
CA ASN A 202 -13.54 3.03 -23.67
C ASN A 202 -13.64 1.50 -23.87
N HIS A 203 -14.39 1.07 -24.87
CA HIS A 203 -14.45 -0.35 -25.23
C HIS A 203 -13.23 -0.75 -26.06
N GLU A 204 -12.74 -1.97 -25.84
CA GLU A 204 -11.60 -2.52 -26.59
C GLU A 204 -11.89 -2.56 -28.10
N LEU A 205 -13.16 -2.59 -28.46
CA LEU A 205 -13.69 -2.68 -29.80
C LEU A 205 -14.96 -1.81 -29.93
N VAL A 206 -14.97 -0.87 -30.89
CA VAL A 206 -16.11 0.02 -31.16
C VAL A 206 -16.59 -0.12 -32.63
N PRO A 207 -17.88 0.06 -32.92
CA PRO A 207 -18.40 0.05 -34.27
C PRO A 207 -17.77 1.14 -35.15
N VAL A 208 -17.43 0.80 -36.39
CA VAL A 208 -16.81 1.74 -37.36
C VAL A 208 -17.73 2.95 -37.61
N GLU A 209 -19.05 2.68 -37.66
CA GLU A 209 -20.07 3.71 -37.87
C GLU A 209 -20.00 4.80 -36.76
N GLY A 210 -19.81 4.38 -35.49
CA GLY A 210 -19.67 5.30 -34.35
C GLY A 210 -18.41 6.16 -34.43
N GLU A 211 -17.29 5.58 -34.88
CA GLU A 211 -16.04 6.33 -35.12
C GLU A 211 -16.18 7.35 -36.25
N ILE A 212 -16.88 6.98 -37.34
CA ILE A 212 -17.14 7.89 -38.45
C ILE A 212 -18.03 9.05 -37.99
N GLU A 213 -19.09 8.80 -37.23
CA GLU A 213 -19.98 9.80 -36.70
C GLU A 213 -19.24 10.75 -35.75
N PHE A 214 -18.44 10.20 -34.86
CA PHE A 214 -17.56 10.98 -33.97
C PHE A 214 -16.62 11.89 -34.75
N MET A 215 -15.97 11.37 -35.79
CA MET A 215 -15.06 12.14 -36.64
C MET A 215 -15.79 13.28 -37.37
N ASN A 216 -16.96 13.01 -37.92
CA ASN A 216 -17.76 14.02 -38.60
C ASN A 216 -18.15 15.16 -37.64
N ASN A 217 -18.67 14.83 -36.45
CA ASN A 217 -19.03 15.81 -35.43
C ASN A 217 -17.82 16.63 -35.00
N TYR A 218 -16.65 15.99 -34.83
CA TYR A 218 -15.40 16.68 -34.49
C TYR A 218 -14.97 17.65 -35.58
N ILE A 219 -15.05 17.25 -36.85
CA ILE A 219 -14.66 18.05 -38.01
C ILE A 219 -15.61 19.28 -38.15
N GLU A 220 -16.92 19.09 -38.02
CA GLU A 220 -17.87 20.18 -38.07
C GLU A 220 -17.61 21.22 -36.95
N LEU A 221 -17.37 20.76 -35.71
CA LEU A 221 -16.99 21.66 -34.62
C LEU A 221 -15.64 22.37 -34.86
N MET A 222 -14.70 21.71 -35.54
CA MET A 222 -13.43 22.34 -35.93
C MET A 222 -13.64 23.38 -37.05
N ARG A 223 -14.56 23.18 -37.99
CA ARG A 223 -14.91 24.14 -39.05
C ARG A 223 -15.43 25.46 -38.49
N LEU A 224 -16.18 25.43 -37.38
CA LEU A 224 -16.60 26.65 -36.68
C LEU A 224 -15.44 27.53 -36.20
N ARG A 225 -14.23 26.98 -36.14
CA ARG A 225 -13.02 27.72 -35.75
C ARG A 225 -12.21 28.25 -36.91
N CYS A 226 -12.52 27.80 -38.12
CA CYS A 226 -11.82 28.22 -39.32
C CYS A 226 -12.45 29.53 -39.83
N ASN A 227 -11.59 30.50 -40.19
CA ASN A 227 -12.03 31.70 -40.87
C ASN A 227 -12.35 31.35 -42.34
N GLU A 228 -13.00 32.25 -43.05
CA GLU A 228 -13.31 32.11 -44.50
C GLU A 228 -12.08 31.82 -45.38
N LEU A 229 -10.88 31.98 -44.82
CA LEU A 229 -9.59 31.74 -45.51
C LEU A 229 -9.03 30.31 -45.31
N ALA A 230 -9.64 29.47 -44.46
CA ALA A 230 -9.15 28.13 -44.19
C ALA A 230 -10.20 27.10 -44.62
N THR A 231 -9.83 26.27 -45.59
CA THR A 231 -10.66 25.13 -46.04
C THR A 231 -10.21 23.86 -45.37
N VAL A 232 -11.12 23.16 -44.69
CA VAL A 232 -10.82 21.84 -44.11
C VAL A 232 -11.25 20.79 -45.12
N GLU A 233 -10.27 20.19 -45.78
CA GLU A 233 -10.46 19.01 -46.64
C GLU A 233 -10.30 17.75 -45.79
N VAL A 234 -11.22 16.80 -45.92
CA VAL A 234 -11.24 15.56 -45.17
C VAL A 234 -11.22 14.42 -46.15
N ASP A 235 -10.17 13.59 -46.11
CA ASP A 235 -10.09 12.33 -46.85
C ASP A 235 -10.11 11.17 -45.84
N LEU A 236 -11.29 10.56 -45.70
CA LEU A 236 -11.50 9.40 -44.83
C LEU A 236 -11.31 8.11 -45.65
N GLN A 237 -10.13 7.52 -45.56
CA GLN A 237 -9.85 6.21 -46.16
C GLN A 237 -10.08 5.11 -45.13
N ILE A 238 -11.18 4.39 -45.29
CA ILE A 238 -11.50 3.24 -44.43
C ILE A 238 -10.89 1.99 -45.08
N PRO A 239 -9.92 1.30 -44.47
CA PRO A 239 -9.41 0.03 -45.00
C PRO A 239 -10.45 -1.07 -44.75
N ILE A 240 -11.36 -1.26 -45.67
CA ILE A 240 -12.31 -2.38 -45.63
C ILE A 240 -11.56 -3.65 -46.08
N LYS A 241 -11.29 -4.57 -45.15
CA LYS A 241 -10.94 -5.95 -45.48
C LYS A 241 -12.24 -6.68 -45.82
N PRO A 242 -12.37 -7.34 -47.03
CA PRO A 242 -13.63 -7.87 -47.51
C PRO A 242 -14.16 -9.12 -46.80
N ASP A 243 -13.45 -9.70 -45.84
CA ASP A 243 -13.70 -11.08 -45.37
C ASP A 243 -13.83 -11.27 -43.85
N GLU A 244 -14.02 -10.24 -43.08
CA GLU A 244 -14.26 -10.37 -41.63
C GLU A 244 -15.61 -9.74 -41.25
N ASP A 245 -16.36 -10.51 -40.49
CA ASP A 245 -17.68 -10.26 -39.92
C ASP A 245 -17.92 -8.76 -39.63
N ARG A 246 -19.06 -8.23 -40.04
CA ARG A 246 -19.49 -6.82 -39.99
C ARG A 246 -19.48 -6.19 -38.57
N SER A 247 -18.96 -6.86 -37.56
CA SER A 247 -18.81 -6.43 -36.19
C SER A 247 -17.39 -6.05 -35.78
N ALA A 248 -16.43 -6.15 -36.67
CA ALA A 248 -15.06 -5.73 -36.39
C ALA A 248 -14.85 -4.28 -36.83
N LEU A 249 -14.70 -3.33 -36.09
CA LEU A 249 -13.69 -2.81 -35.27
C LEU A 249 -12.50 -2.19 -35.89
N VAL A 250 -12.35 -0.96 -35.83
CA VAL A 250 -11.08 -0.34 -36.10
C VAL A 250 -10.66 0.69 -35.06
N TYR A 251 -9.46 0.53 -34.73
CA TYR A 251 -8.64 1.27 -33.85
C TYR A 251 -8.09 2.55 -34.39
N PHE A 252 -7.92 3.50 -33.49
CA PHE A 252 -6.91 4.55 -33.46
C PHE A 252 -6.78 5.38 -34.71
N PHE A 253 -7.59 6.40 -34.78
CA PHE A 253 -7.10 7.62 -35.36
C PHE A 253 -6.14 8.28 -34.38
N ASP A 254 -4.89 8.40 -34.81
CA ASP A 254 -3.88 9.17 -34.13
C ASP A 254 -4.34 10.64 -34.09
N ARG A 255 -4.95 11.02 -32.96
CA ARG A 255 -5.53 12.34 -32.73
C ARG A 255 -4.48 13.47 -32.90
N GLU A 256 -3.20 13.12 -32.93
CA GLU A 256 -2.11 14.07 -33.16
C GLU A 256 -1.97 14.49 -34.62
N ARG A 257 -2.40 13.68 -35.58
CA ARG A 257 -2.31 14.05 -37.02
C ARG A 257 -3.28 15.15 -37.44
N ILE A 258 -4.40 15.35 -36.76
CA ILE A 258 -5.35 16.43 -37.08
C ILE A 258 -4.82 17.79 -36.62
N GLN A 259 -3.85 17.86 -35.73
CA GLN A 259 -3.22 19.11 -35.28
C GLN A 259 -2.11 19.62 -36.20
N ALA A 260 -1.67 18.87 -37.19
CA ALA A 260 -0.46 19.15 -37.98
C ALA A 260 -0.66 20.09 -39.16
N TRP A 261 -1.87 20.58 -39.43
CA TRP A 261 -2.12 21.56 -40.51
C TRP A 261 -2.39 22.94 -39.90
N ARG A 262 -1.33 23.51 -39.34
CA ARG A 262 -1.19 24.95 -39.14
C ARG A 262 -0.10 25.43 -40.07
N GLU A 263 -0.50 25.89 -41.23
CA GLU A 263 0.23 26.95 -41.97
C GLU A 263 -0.78 27.82 -42.74
#